data_d49f4fb8e2bb2fd0633f3709cb63b96e
#
_entry.id   d49f4fb8e2bb2fd0633f3709cb63b96e
#
_cell.length_a   1.000
_cell.length_b   1.000
_cell.length_c   1.000
_cell.angle_alpha   90.00
_cell.angle_beta   90.00
_cell.angle_gamma   90.00
#
_symmetry.space_group_name_H-M   'P 1'
#
loop_
_entity.id
_entity.type
_entity.pdbx_description
1 polymer ?
#
loop_
_entity_poly.entity_id
_entity_poly.type
_entity_poly.pdbx_seq_one_letter_code
_entity_poly.pdbx_strand_id
1 'polypeptide(L)'
;MGRVIACSLGGGIGFYDALLRVKAVPSIWKAADKIGVFTEQIEDFKARLGELSLKELIEEILENTGYRKEIEAEGEVEAETRLQNIQELINKAVAYWDNEENPTLDGFLEEVALVADVDSMDESENRVVLMTLHSAKGREFPPVYLRALEVGLFPRSM
;
A
#
# COMPACT_ATOMS: atom_id res chain seq x y z
N MET A 1 -10.77 -6.09 -14.45
CA MET A 1 -9.81 -6.90 -13.68
C MET A 1 -9.89 -8.39 -14.03
N GLY A 2 -11.01 -9.08 -13.96
CA GLY A 2 -11.13 -10.52 -14.22
C GLY A 2 -10.54 -11.04 -15.55
N ARG A 3 -10.56 -10.26 -16.62
CA ARG A 3 -10.03 -10.68 -17.94
C ARG A 3 -8.49 -10.65 -18.01
N VAL A 4 -7.83 -9.77 -17.27
CA VAL A 4 -6.35 -9.75 -17.16
C VAL A 4 -5.88 -10.93 -16.33
N ILE A 5 -6.59 -11.22 -15.23
CA ILE A 5 -6.35 -12.41 -14.39
C ILE A 5 -6.51 -13.69 -15.22
N ALA A 6 -7.56 -13.79 -16.03
CA ALA A 6 -7.75 -14.95 -16.92
C ALA A 6 -6.64 -15.10 -17.95
N CYS A 7 -6.10 -13.99 -18.49
CA CYS A 7 -4.96 -13.99 -19.40
C CYS A 7 -3.67 -14.43 -18.70
N SER A 8 -3.42 -13.96 -17.47
CA SER A 8 -2.29 -14.38 -16.64
C SER A 8 -2.34 -15.89 -16.34
N LEU A 9 -3.47 -16.39 -15.87
CA LEU A 9 -3.66 -17.80 -15.54
C LEU A 9 -3.58 -18.73 -16.77
N GLY A 10 -4.19 -18.31 -17.88
CA GLY A 10 -4.19 -19.09 -19.14
C GLY A 10 -2.86 -19.10 -19.87
N GLY A 11 -2.01 -18.09 -19.66
CA GLY A 11 -0.70 -17.95 -20.28
C GLY A 11 0.47 -18.39 -19.40
N GLY A 12 0.25 -18.75 -18.13
CA GLY A 12 1.32 -19.11 -17.19
C GLY A 12 2.30 -17.95 -16.91
N ILE A 13 1.86 -16.71 -17.10
CA ILE A 13 2.65 -15.47 -16.90
C ILE A 13 2.20 -14.73 -15.64
N GLY A 14 3.10 -13.97 -15.01
CA GLY A 14 2.77 -13.11 -13.87
C GLY A 14 1.67 -12.09 -14.21
N PHE A 15 0.91 -11.66 -13.20
CA PHE A 15 -0.14 -10.67 -13.40
C PHE A 15 0.39 -9.36 -14.00
N TYR A 16 1.53 -8.88 -13.52
CA TYR A 16 2.17 -7.67 -14.03
C TYR A 16 2.62 -7.82 -15.49
N ASP A 17 3.21 -8.97 -15.84
CA ASP A 17 3.59 -9.28 -17.22
C ASP A 17 2.38 -9.30 -18.16
N ALA A 18 1.22 -9.74 -17.66
CA ALA A 18 -0.03 -9.67 -18.40
C ALA A 18 -0.51 -8.22 -18.59
N LEU A 19 -0.28 -7.33 -17.64
CA LEU A 19 -0.55 -5.88 -17.77
C LEU A 19 0.35 -5.24 -18.83
N LEU A 20 1.64 -5.56 -18.85
CA LEU A 20 2.58 -5.05 -19.87
C LEU A 20 2.16 -5.46 -21.29
N ARG A 21 1.51 -6.61 -21.43
CA ARG A 21 1.04 -7.15 -22.72
C ARG A 21 -0.41 -6.81 -23.04
N VAL A 22 -1.05 -5.93 -22.28
CA VAL A 22 -2.49 -5.63 -22.37
C VAL A 22 -2.93 -5.18 -23.76
N LYS A 23 -2.08 -4.45 -24.51
CA LYS A 23 -2.34 -4.01 -25.89
C LYS A 23 -2.51 -5.18 -26.87
N ALA A 24 -1.98 -6.36 -26.53
CA ALA A 24 -2.12 -7.58 -27.34
C ALA A 24 -3.43 -8.36 -27.05
N VAL A 25 -4.24 -7.93 -26.07
CA VAL A 25 -5.47 -8.63 -25.67
C VAL A 25 -6.71 -7.90 -26.21
N PRO A 26 -7.33 -8.37 -27.30
CA PRO A 26 -8.41 -7.63 -27.99
C PRO A 26 -9.64 -7.35 -27.11
N SER A 27 -9.88 -8.16 -26.10
CA SER A 27 -11.05 -8.03 -25.21
C SER A 27 -10.93 -6.90 -24.17
N ILE A 28 -9.78 -6.23 -24.05
CA ILE A 28 -9.48 -5.24 -23.00
C ILE A 28 -9.10 -3.88 -23.61
N TRP A 29 -9.16 -3.74 -24.92
CA TRP A 29 -8.69 -2.57 -25.64
C TRP A 29 -9.21 -1.22 -25.10
N LYS A 30 -10.46 -1.15 -24.59
CA LYS A 30 -11.04 0.07 -24.00
C LYS A 30 -10.33 0.54 -22.71
N ALA A 31 -9.67 -0.38 -22.02
CA ALA A 31 -8.90 -0.09 -20.80
C ALA A 31 -7.38 -0.11 -21.06
N ALA A 32 -6.97 -0.54 -22.26
CA ALA A 32 -5.57 -0.73 -22.62
C ALA A 32 -4.74 0.55 -22.48
N ASP A 33 -5.31 1.70 -22.87
CA ASP A 33 -4.61 2.98 -22.77
C ASP A 33 -4.36 3.37 -21.30
N LYS A 34 -5.36 3.23 -20.44
CA LYS A 34 -5.20 3.54 -19.01
C LYS A 34 -4.21 2.59 -18.31
N ILE A 35 -4.26 1.32 -18.66
CA ILE A 35 -3.32 0.32 -18.15
C ILE A 35 -1.92 0.61 -18.69
N GLY A 36 -1.80 1.01 -19.97
CA GLY A 36 -0.54 1.40 -20.59
C GLY A 36 0.12 2.57 -19.85
N VAL A 37 -0.62 3.63 -19.57
CA VAL A 37 -0.13 4.79 -18.81
C VAL A 37 0.37 4.33 -17.42
N PHE A 38 -0.41 3.51 -16.72
CA PHE A 38 0.00 2.97 -15.40
C PHE A 38 1.28 2.13 -15.49
N THR A 39 1.37 1.22 -16.45
CA THR A 39 2.57 0.38 -16.60
C THR A 39 3.79 1.18 -17.03
N GLU A 40 3.62 2.19 -17.90
CA GLU A 40 4.69 3.11 -18.28
C GLU A 40 5.23 3.89 -17.08
N GLN A 41 4.36 4.41 -16.20
CA GLN A 41 4.77 5.06 -14.95
C GLN A 41 5.56 4.12 -14.03
N ILE A 42 5.11 2.88 -13.85
CA ILE A 42 5.83 1.91 -13.01
C ILE A 42 7.20 1.56 -13.59
N GLU A 43 7.31 1.39 -14.92
CA GLU A 43 8.61 1.10 -15.54
C GLU A 43 9.55 2.32 -15.48
N ASP A 44 9.03 3.55 -15.58
CA ASP A 44 9.82 4.77 -15.38
C ASP A 44 10.39 4.84 -13.95
N PHE A 45 9.55 4.61 -12.94
CA PHE A 45 10.02 4.55 -11.54
C PHE A 45 11.09 3.47 -11.33
N LYS A 46 10.88 2.27 -11.89
CA LYS A 46 11.87 1.19 -11.80
C LYS A 46 13.20 1.56 -12.46
N ALA A 47 13.17 2.20 -13.61
CA ALA A 47 14.39 2.61 -14.32
C ALA A 47 15.22 3.62 -13.51
N ARG A 48 14.55 4.41 -12.65
CA ARG A 48 15.16 5.49 -11.87
C ARG A 48 15.46 5.12 -10.42
N LEU A 49 15.15 3.88 -9.98
CA LEU A 49 15.39 3.40 -8.61
C LEU A 49 16.83 3.55 -8.11
N GLY A 50 17.82 3.60 -8.99
CA GLY A 50 19.23 3.80 -8.62
C GLY A 50 19.66 5.27 -8.62
N GLU A 51 18.85 6.18 -9.12
CA GLU A 51 19.15 7.61 -9.30
C GLU A 51 18.45 8.49 -8.25
N LEU A 52 17.29 8.05 -7.76
CA LEU A 52 16.45 8.77 -6.81
C LEU A 52 16.67 8.28 -5.38
N SER A 53 16.70 9.22 -4.42
CA SER A 53 16.50 8.87 -3.02
C SER A 53 15.09 8.37 -2.78
N LEU A 54 14.85 7.63 -1.68
CA LEU A 54 13.51 7.15 -1.32
C LEU A 54 12.50 8.29 -1.14
N LYS A 55 12.95 9.43 -0.61
CA LYS A 55 12.12 10.63 -0.49
C LYS A 55 11.66 11.11 -1.86
N GLU A 56 12.57 11.30 -2.79
CA GLU A 56 12.27 11.77 -4.14
C GLU A 56 11.33 10.79 -4.86
N LEU A 57 11.58 9.50 -4.72
CA LEU A 57 10.72 8.47 -5.29
C LEU A 57 9.28 8.55 -4.75
N ILE A 58 9.09 8.71 -3.44
CA ILE A 58 7.76 8.84 -2.82
C ILE A 58 7.08 10.11 -3.31
N GLU A 59 7.78 11.25 -3.32
CA GLU A 59 7.24 12.53 -3.78
C GLU A 59 6.81 12.48 -5.24
N GLU A 60 7.60 11.87 -6.11
CA GLU A 60 7.26 11.70 -7.52
C GLU A 60 6.06 10.75 -7.73
N ILE A 61 5.97 9.66 -6.96
CA ILE A 61 4.79 8.78 -7.02
C ILE A 61 3.53 9.56 -6.65
N LEU A 62 3.56 10.37 -5.60
CA LEU A 62 2.42 11.17 -5.14
C LEU A 62 1.97 12.20 -6.19
N GLU A 63 2.93 12.85 -6.87
CA GLU A 63 2.62 13.85 -7.91
C GLU A 63 2.16 13.19 -9.21
N ASN A 64 2.90 12.21 -9.71
CA ASN A 64 2.62 11.60 -11.01
C ASN A 64 1.32 10.77 -11.04
N THR A 65 0.94 10.17 -9.90
CA THR A 65 -0.34 9.47 -9.76
C THR A 65 -1.52 10.43 -9.53
N GLY A 66 -1.24 11.68 -9.15
CA GLY A 66 -2.26 12.64 -8.72
C GLY A 66 -2.85 12.36 -7.34
N TYR A 67 -2.25 11.42 -6.58
CA TYR A 67 -2.77 11.01 -5.26
C TYR A 67 -2.82 12.16 -4.26
N ARG A 68 -1.84 13.06 -4.26
CA ARG A 68 -1.87 14.28 -3.45
C ARG A 68 -3.09 15.14 -3.74
N LYS A 69 -3.41 15.37 -5.03
CA LYS A 69 -4.56 16.16 -5.46
C LYS A 69 -5.90 15.52 -5.10
N GLU A 70 -5.94 14.20 -5.12
CA GLU A 70 -7.13 13.44 -4.69
C GLU A 70 -7.38 13.63 -3.19
N ILE A 71 -6.34 13.57 -2.35
CA ILE A 71 -6.45 13.82 -0.91
C ILE A 71 -6.88 15.25 -0.64
N GLU A 72 -6.28 16.23 -1.31
CA GLU A 72 -6.62 17.66 -1.16
C GLU A 72 -8.06 18.00 -1.56
N ALA A 73 -8.67 17.15 -2.41
CA ALA A 73 -10.07 17.28 -2.81
C ALA A 73 -11.06 16.62 -1.81
N GLU A 74 -10.59 15.90 -0.82
CA GLU A 74 -11.39 15.36 0.28
C GLU A 74 -11.73 16.47 1.31
N GLY A 75 -12.52 16.16 2.35
CA GLY A 75 -12.80 17.12 3.42
C GLY A 75 -11.54 17.53 4.20
N GLU A 76 -11.47 18.78 4.64
CA GLU A 76 -10.26 19.37 5.26
C GLU A 76 -9.63 18.50 6.37
N VAL A 77 -10.44 17.92 7.26
CA VAL A 77 -9.95 17.15 8.42
C VAL A 77 -9.37 15.80 8.00
N GLU A 78 -10.02 15.09 7.04
CA GLU A 78 -9.53 13.82 6.54
C GLU A 78 -8.28 14.01 5.68
N ALA A 79 -8.25 15.08 4.88
CA ALA A 79 -7.10 15.43 4.06
C ALA A 79 -5.86 15.73 4.93
N GLU A 80 -6.02 16.52 5.99
CA GLU A 80 -4.92 16.87 6.90
C GLU A 80 -4.29 15.62 7.53
N THR A 81 -5.11 14.70 8.06
CA THR A 81 -4.62 13.45 8.66
C THR A 81 -3.86 12.59 7.66
N ARG A 82 -4.37 12.47 6.42
CA ARG A 82 -3.69 11.67 5.38
C ARG A 82 -2.39 12.30 4.92
N LEU A 83 -2.35 13.61 4.75
CA LEU A 83 -1.12 14.33 4.39
C LEU A 83 -0.07 14.21 5.50
N GLN A 84 -0.50 14.25 6.78
CA GLN A 84 0.40 14.04 7.91
C GLN A 84 0.99 12.62 7.90
N ASN A 85 0.18 11.59 7.66
CA ASN A 85 0.67 10.20 7.55
C ASN A 85 1.68 10.04 6.39
N ILE A 86 1.43 10.71 5.25
CA ILE A 86 2.39 10.72 4.13
C ILE A 86 3.69 11.40 4.55
N GLN A 87 3.61 12.53 5.26
CA GLN A 87 4.80 13.22 5.74
C GLN A 87 5.60 12.36 6.73
N GLU A 88 4.94 11.61 7.58
CA GLU A 88 5.60 10.66 8.48
C GLU A 88 6.31 9.53 7.72
N LEU A 89 5.69 9.00 6.66
CA LEU A 89 6.33 8.02 5.79
C LEU A 89 7.58 8.59 5.11
N ILE A 90 7.50 9.81 4.60
CA ILE A 90 8.64 10.51 3.99
C ILE A 90 9.76 10.71 5.02
N ASN A 91 9.42 11.13 6.24
CA ASN A 91 10.41 11.31 7.30
C ASN A 91 11.12 10.00 7.67
N LYS A 92 10.38 8.88 7.73
CA LYS A 92 10.95 7.54 7.92
C LYS A 92 11.88 7.15 6.77
N ALA A 93 11.48 7.42 5.54
CA ALA A 93 12.31 7.14 4.36
C ALA A 93 13.63 7.95 4.37
N VAL A 94 13.59 9.21 4.78
CA VAL A 94 14.78 10.03 4.95
C VAL A 94 15.68 9.49 6.06
N ALA A 95 15.10 9.17 7.23
CA ALA A 95 15.87 8.64 8.35
C ALA A 95 16.54 7.29 8.00
N TYR A 96 15.83 6.41 7.31
CA TYR A 96 16.39 5.15 6.80
C TYR A 96 17.56 5.41 5.84
N TRP A 97 17.37 6.32 4.87
CA TRP A 97 18.40 6.66 3.87
C TRP A 97 19.68 7.22 4.49
N ASP A 98 19.54 8.05 5.52
CA ASP A 98 20.67 8.71 6.20
C ASP A 98 21.42 7.77 7.15
N ASN A 99 20.75 6.72 7.67
CA ASN A 99 21.33 5.80 8.66
C ASN A 99 21.89 4.51 8.05
N GLU A 100 21.45 4.14 6.84
CA GLU A 100 21.90 2.93 6.17
C GLU A 100 23.15 3.17 5.31
N GLU A 101 24.09 2.24 5.37
CA GLU A 101 25.34 2.32 4.60
C GLU A 101 25.08 2.11 3.10
N ASN A 102 24.09 1.29 2.76
CA ASN A 102 23.65 0.99 1.40
C ASN A 102 22.11 0.98 1.35
N PRO A 103 21.46 2.14 1.35
CA PRO A 103 20.00 2.20 1.38
C PRO A 103 19.39 1.70 0.08
N THR A 104 18.37 0.83 0.21
CA THR A 104 17.60 0.28 -0.90
C THR A 104 16.10 0.39 -0.65
N LEU A 105 15.29 0.37 -1.71
CA LEU A 105 13.84 0.33 -1.57
C LEU A 105 13.38 -0.96 -0.87
N ASP A 106 13.96 -2.09 -1.21
CA ASP A 106 13.61 -3.39 -0.60
C ASP A 106 13.88 -3.40 0.91
N GLY A 107 15.07 -2.92 1.33
CA GLY A 107 15.41 -2.80 2.76
C GLY A 107 14.47 -1.84 3.51
N PHE A 108 14.11 -0.72 2.90
CA PHE A 108 13.13 0.20 3.49
C PHE A 108 11.76 -0.45 3.66
N LEU A 109 11.28 -1.19 2.65
CA LEU A 109 10.00 -1.89 2.73
C LEU A 109 10.02 -3.01 3.78
N GLU A 110 11.13 -3.71 3.95
CA GLU A 110 11.32 -4.69 5.02
C GLU A 110 11.26 -4.02 6.40
N GLU A 111 11.94 -2.88 6.59
CA GLU A 111 11.89 -2.13 7.85
C GLU A 111 10.49 -1.64 8.18
N VAL A 112 9.77 -1.06 7.19
CA VAL A 112 8.39 -0.61 7.38
C VAL A 112 7.47 -1.77 7.73
N ALA A 113 7.62 -2.93 7.08
CA ALA A 113 6.84 -4.12 7.39
C ALA A 113 7.12 -4.62 8.82
N LEU A 114 8.37 -4.62 9.24
CA LEU A 114 8.77 -5.03 10.58
C LEU A 114 8.21 -4.10 11.66
N VAL A 115 8.24 -2.78 11.44
CA VAL A 115 7.67 -1.78 12.36
C VAL A 115 6.15 -1.94 12.45
N ALA A 116 5.46 -2.20 11.34
CA ALA A 116 4.02 -2.47 11.33
C ALA A 116 3.66 -3.73 12.14
N ASP A 117 4.54 -4.73 12.18
CA ASP A 117 4.37 -5.93 13.01
C ASP A 117 4.76 -5.69 14.48
N VAL A 118 5.75 -4.84 14.76
CA VAL A 118 6.24 -4.52 16.12
C VAL A 118 5.37 -3.48 16.82
N ASP A 119 4.82 -2.48 16.13
CA ASP A 119 3.80 -1.55 16.70
C ASP A 119 2.57 -2.30 17.21
N SER A 120 2.55 -3.58 16.97
CA SER A 120 1.46 -4.43 17.34
C SER A 120 1.64 -5.18 18.63
N MET A 121 2.72 -5.18 19.36
CA MET A 121 2.67 -5.77 20.74
C MET A 121 4.04 -5.97 21.39
N ASP A 122 4.33 -5.16 22.37
CA ASP A 122 5.19 -5.59 23.44
C ASP A 122 4.36 -6.48 24.39
N GLU A 123 4.49 -7.81 24.24
CA GLU A 123 3.78 -8.81 25.06
C GLU A 123 4.21 -8.81 26.52
N SER A 124 5.25 -8.06 26.87
CA SER A 124 5.81 -8.02 28.23
C SER A 124 5.08 -7.06 29.16
N GLU A 125 4.23 -6.16 28.66
CA GLU A 125 3.48 -5.22 29.47
C GLU A 125 2.06 -5.72 29.78
N ASN A 126 1.70 -5.71 31.07
CA ASN A 126 0.37 -6.08 31.56
C ASN A 126 -0.63 -4.94 31.21
N ARG A 127 -1.15 -4.91 29.98
CA ARG A 127 -2.02 -3.86 29.42
C ARG A 127 -3.23 -4.42 28.70
N VAL A 128 -4.29 -3.62 28.64
CA VAL A 128 -5.47 -3.90 27.83
C VAL A 128 -5.26 -3.27 26.45
N VAL A 129 -5.31 -4.08 25.41
CA VAL A 129 -5.17 -3.62 24.00
C VAL A 129 -6.54 -3.42 23.39
N LEU A 130 -6.79 -2.24 22.84
CA LEU A 130 -7.99 -1.91 22.07
C LEU A 130 -7.66 -1.93 20.58
N MET A 131 -8.39 -2.74 19.83
CA MET A 131 -8.15 -2.86 18.39
C MET A 131 -9.44 -3.15 17.63
N THR A 132 -9.42 -2.99 16.31
CA THR A 132 -10.50 -3.41 15.44
C THR A 132 -10.43 -4.93 15.19
N LEU A 133 -11.55 -5.56 14.82
CA LEU A 133 -11.57 -6.97 14.40
C LEU A 133 -10.65 -7.23 13.20
N HIS A 134 -10.50 -6.23 12.33
CA HIS A 134 -9.62 -6.32 11.17
C HIS A 134 -8.14 -6.39 11.60
N SER A 135 -7.75 -5.58 12.57
CA SER A 135 -6.39 -5.58 13.13
C SER A 135 -6.09 -6.83 13.96
N ALA A 136 -7.13 -7.49 14.52
CA ALA A 136 -7.00 -8.73 15.29
C ALA A 136 -6.88 -9.98 14.40
N LYS A 137 -7.11 -9.88 13.08
CA LYS A 137 -7.07 -11.02 12.17
C LYS A 137 -5.69 -11.68 12.16
N GLY A 138 -5.66 -12.96 12.48
CA GLY A 138 -4.42 -13.75 12.53
C GLY A 138 -3.67 -13.70 13.85
N ARG A 139 -4.24 -13.05 14.89
CA ARG A 139 -3.68 -12.98 16.24
C ARG A 139 -4.55 -13.72 17.24
N GLU A 140 -3.94 -14.28 18.28
CA GLU A 140 -4.60 -15.01 19.36
C GLU A 140 -4.36 -14.30 20.70
N PHE A 141 -5.43 -14.09 21.47
CA PHE A 141 -5.37 -13.45 22.79
C PHE A 141 -6.05 -14.32 23.82
N PRO A 142 -5.47 -14.52 25.03
CA PRO A 142 -6.07 -15.35 26.08
C PRO A 142 -7.46 -14.87 26.52
N PRO A 143 -7.70 -13.59 26.89
CA PRO A 143 -9.02 -13.01 27.05
C PRO A 143 -9.37 -12.06 25.90
N VAL A 144 -10.57 -12.18 25.32
CA VAL A 144 -11.08 -11.29 24.29
C VAL A 144 -12.45 -10.76 24.70
N TYR A 145 -12.63 -9.43 24.66
CA TYR A 145 -13.89 -8.75 24.91
C TYR A 145 -14.37 -8.08 23.64
N LEU A 146 -15.46 -8.59 23.04
CA LEU A 146 -16.10 -7.98 21.87
C LEU A 146 -17.18 -7.02 22.31
N ARG A 147 -17.15 -5.77 21.80
CA ARG A 147 -18.19 -4.76 21.98
C ARG A 147 -18.94 -4.50 20.66
N ALA A 148 -20.11 -3.92 20.76
CA ALA A 148 -20.97 -3.58 19.61
C ALA A 148 -21.43 -4.79 18.80
N LEU A 149 -21.74 -5.91 19.48
CA LEU A 149 -22.42 -7.08 18.89
C LEU A 149 -23.92 -6.79 18.76
N GLU A 150 -24.28 -5.83 17.91
CA GLU A 150 -25.66 -5.44 17.64
C GLU A 150 -26.03 -5.79 16.19
N VAL A 151 -27.26 -6.22 15.99
CA VAL A 151 -27.78 -6.54 14.65
C VAL A 151 -27.69 -5.31 13.76
N GLY A 152 -26.98 -5.43 12.64
CA GLY A 152 -26.72 -4.34 11.70
C GLY A 152 -25.38 -3.61 11.88
N LEU A 153 -24.73 -3.75 13.04
CA LEU A 153 -23.35 -3.31 13.27
C LEU A 153 -22.36 -4.44 13.07
N PHE A 154 -22.57 -5.57 13.79
CA PHE A 154 -21.77 -6.79 13.63
C PHE A 154 -22.53 -8.02 14.15
N PRO A 155 -22.65 -9.13 13.37
CA PRO A 155 -22.26 -9.22 11.96
C PRO A 155 -23.14 -8.37 11.05
N ARG A 156 -22.55 -7.82 9.98
CA ARG A 156 -23.36 -7.21 8.92
C ARG A 156 -24.15 -8.32 8.25
N SER A 157 -25.47 -8.24 8.31
CA SER A 157 -26.32 -9.07 7.45
C SER A 157 -26.03 -8.71 5.99
N MET A 158 -25.67 -9.74 5.19
CA MET A 158 -25.63 -9.60 3.74
C MET A 158 -27.05 -9.42 3.19
#